data_6eae4ccc97def022bf0a67401e94a1cb
#
_entry.id   6eae4ccc97def022bf0a67401e94a1cb
#
_cell.length_a   1.000
_cell.length_b   1.000
_cell.length_c   1.000
_cell.angle_alpha   90.00
_cell.angle_beta   90.00
_cell.angle_gamma   90.00
#
_symmetry.space_group_name_H-M   'P 1'
#
loop_
_entity.id
_entity.type
_entity.pdbx_description
1 polymer ?
#
loop_
_entity_poly.entity_id
_entity_poly.type
_entity_poly.pdbx_seq_one_letter_code
_entity_poly.pdbx_strand_id
1 'polypeptide(L)'
;MLHQKLREDCHYIAKLELCHLLLLNDCQFPWCILVPDRPDITEIYQLTKADQQQLLIESSALGEAMMNALGGDKLNIGAIGNMVPQLHIHHIVRKTDDACWPAPVWGAVSAKPYSNEDLKKIKKIITGFTSLPIQ
;
A
#
# COMPACT_ATOMS: atom_id res chain seq x y z
N MET A 1 6.73 14.28 6.06
CA MET A 1 6.42 13.52 7.29
C MET A 1 5.09 12.81 7.09
N LEU A 2 4.97 11.58 7.57
CA LEU A 2 3.72 10.81 7.47
C LEU A 2 2.68 11.32 8.46
N HIS A 3 1.42 11.40 7.99
CA HIS A 3 0.27 11.70 8.84
C HIS A 3 0.21 10.72 10.01
N GLN A 4 -0.17 11.21 11.19
CA GLN A 4 -0.23 10.41 12.42
C GLN A 4 -1.06 9.14 12.25
N LYS A 5 -2.23 9.24 11.61
CA LYS A 5 -3.13 8.10 11.38
C LYS A 5 -2.46 7.01 10.54
N LEU A 6 -1.69 7.38 9.53
CA LEU A 6 -0.93 6.41 8.73
C LEU A 6 0.14 5.71 9.56
N ARG A 7 0.81 6.44 10.45
CA ARG A 7 1.81 5.85 11.34
C ARG A 7 1.19 4.90 12.36
N GLU A 8 0.00 5.21 12.85
CA GLU A 8 -0.71 4.36 13.82
C GLU A 8 -1.26 3.10 13.20
N ASP A 9 -1.82 3.20 11.99
CA ASP A 9 -2.53 2.08 11.35
C ASP A 9 -1.62 1.19 10.50
N CYS A 10 -0.38 1.61 10.24
CA CYS A 10 0.51 0.92 9.31
C CYS A 10 1.86 0.57 9.94
N HIS A 11 2.50 -0.44 9.36
CA HIS A 11 3.90 -0.75 9.59
C HIS A 11 4.74 -0.12 8.47
N TYR A 12 5.77 0.62 8.84
CA TYR A 12 6.70 1.20 7.86
C TYR A 12 7.57 0.09 7.28
N ILE A 13 7.65 0.00 5.96
CA ILE A 13 8.43 -1.05 5.29
C ILE A 13 9.72 -0.48 4.72
N ALA A 14 9.63 0.55 3.86
CA ALA A 14 10.80 1.02 3.13
C ALA A 14 10.57 2.40 2.52
N LYS A 15 11.66 3.03 2.09
CA LYS A 15 11.63 4.24 1.24
C LYS A 15 11.97 3.82 -0.17
N LEU A 16 11.13 4.21 -1.13
CA LEU A 16 11.39 4.09 -2.56
C LEU A 16 11.92 5.43 -3.08
N GLU A 17 12.09 5.57 -4.39
CA GLU A 17 12.59 6.82 -4.97
C GLU A 17 11.69 8.01 -4.61
N LEU A 18 10.38 7.88 -4.82
CA LEU A 18 9.39 8.92 -4.47
C LEU A 18 8.66 8.62 -3.18
N CYS A 19 8.19 7.39 -2.98
CA CYS A 19 7.20 7.08 -1.96
C CYS A 19 7.79 6.37 -0.75
N HIS A 20 7.14 6.59 0.39
CA HIS A 20 7.22 5.67 1.52
C HIS A 20 6.33 4.47 1.24
N LEU A 21 6.82 3.28 1.54
CA LEU A 21 6.06 2.03 1.41
C LEU A 21 5.61 1.57 2.79
N LEU A 22 4.31 1.45 2.98
CA LEU A 22 3.68 1.03 4.23
C LEU A 22 2.91 -0.26 4.01
N LEU A 23 2.75 -1.03 5.09
CA LEU A 23 1.85 -2.18 5.17
C LEU A 23 0.74 -1.86 6.15
N LEU A 24 -0.52 -1.87 5.69
CA LEU A 24 -1.65 -1.69 6.61
C LEU A 24 -1.71 -2.87 7.58
N ASN A 25 -1.94 -2.58 8.86
CA ASN A 25 -1.99 -3.59 9.90
C ASN A 25 -3.33 -4.35 9.91
N ASP A 26 -3.58 -5.08 8.82
CA ASP A 26 -4.75 -5.92 8.64
C ASP A 26 -4.34 -7.22 7.96
N CYS A 27 -4.28 -8.30 8.72
CA CYS A 27 -3.82 -9.58 8.21
C CYS A 27 -4.81 -10.29 7.28
N GLN A 28 -6.02 -9.76 7.15
CA GLN A 28 -7.06 -10.35 6.30
C GLN A 28 -6.79 -10.15 4.81
N PHE A 29 -6.00 -9.11 4.47
CA PHE A 29 -5.68 -8.76 3.09
C PHE A 29 -4.21 -8.35 2.98
N PRO A 30 -3.47 -8.77 1.94
CA PRO A 30 -2.21 -8.12 1.61
C PRO A 30 -2.51 -6.69 1.13
N TRP A 31 -2.12 -5.69 1.92
CA TRP A 31 -2.55 -4.32 1.74
C TRP A 31 -1.37 -3.37 1.95
N CYS A 32 -0.76 -2.93 0.87
CA CYS A 32 0.34 -1.97 0.88
C CYS A 32 -0.14 -0.58 0.49
N ILE A 33 0.54 0.43 1.02
CA ILE A 33 0.20 1.83 0.77
C ILE A 33 1.48 2.56 0.34
N LEU A 34 1.38 3.36 -0.73
CA LEU A 34 2.44 4.27 -1.16
C LEU A 34 2.06 5.69 -0.80
N VAL A 35 2.98 6.39 -0.13
CA VAL A 35 2.80 7.79 0.24
C VAL A 35 3.92 8.62 -0.40
N PRO A 36 3.62 9.44 -1.41
CA PRO A 36 4.66 10.30 -2.00
C PRO A 36 5.31 11.20 -0.95
N ASP A 37 6.63 11.21 -0.94
CA ASP A 37 7.41 12.03 0.00
C ASP A 37 7.52 13.46 -0.52
N ARG A 38 6.39 14.16 -0.51
CA ARG A 38 6.29 15.56 -0.92
C ARG A 38 5.38 16.30 0.05
N PRO A 39 5.71 17.55 0.41
CA PRO A 39 4.89 18.32 1.35
C PRO A 39 3.57 18.76 0.72
N ASP A 40 2.52 18.83 1.54
CA ASP A 40 1.24 19.48 1.22
C ASP A 40 0.54 18.93 -0.03
N ILE A 41 0.67 17.63 -0.29
CA ILE A 41 0.04 16.94 -1.42
C ILE A 41 -1.15 16.13 -0.92
N THR A 42 -2.33 16.42 -1.46
CA THR A 42 -3.56 15.68 -1.19
C THR A 42 -4.08 14.94 -2.43
N GLU A 43 -3.67 15.36 -3.63
CA GLU A 43 -4.17 14.81 -4.89
C GLU A 43 -3.01 14.53 -5.85
N ILE A 44 -3.18 13.51 -6.69
CA ILE A 44 -2.15 13.13 -7.67
C ILE A 44 -1.81 14.30 -8.61
N TYR A 45 -2.82 15.05 -9.06
CA TYR A 45 -2.62 16.15 -10.03
C TYR A 45 -1.79 17.32 -9.46
N GLN A 46 -1.61 17.37 -8.13
CA GLN A 46 -0.77 18.40 -7.48
C GLN A 46 0.73 18.07 -7.55
N LEU A 47 1.07 16.82 -7.78
CA LEU A 47 2.45 16.41 -8.00
C LEU A 47 2.98 16.99 -9.33
N THR A 48 4.29 17.18 -9.43
CA THR A 48 4.90 17.49 -10.73
C THR A 48 4.65 16.34 -11.70
N LYS A 49 4.73 16.63 -13.01
CA LYS A 49 4.57 15.58 -14.02
C LYS A 49 5.59 14.44 -13.85
N ALA A 50 6.82 14.79 -13.50
CA ALA A 50 7.86 13.80 -13.23
C ALA A 50 7.50 12.91 -12.04
N ASP A 51 6.98 13.51 -10.97
CA ASP A 51 6.55 12.74 -9.78
C ASP A 51 5.30 11.91 -10.06
N GLN A 52 4.37 12.40 -10.89
CA GLN A 52 3.23 11.60 -11.32
C GLN A 52 3.66 10.35 -12.07
N GLN A 53 4.64 10.48 -12.96
CA GLN A 53 5.21 9.35 -13.69
C GLN A 53 5.93 8.39 -12.75
N GLN A 54 6.71 8.91 -11.80
CA GLN A 54 7.42 8.08 -10.83
C GLN A 54 6.45 7.34 -9.93
N LEU A 55 5.37 7.99 -9.50
CA LEU A 55 4.31 7.34 -8.72
C LEU A 55 3.71 6.15 -9.49
N LEU A 56 3.40 6.35 -10.77
CA LEU A 56 2.85 5.27 -11.61
C LEU A 56 3.84 4.11 -11.73
N ILE A 57 5.12 4.40 -11.92
CA ILE A 57 6.18 3.39 -11.99
C ILE A 57 6.22 2.57 -10.69
N GLU A 58 6.25 3.25 -9.54
CA GLU A 58 6.31 2.59 -8.23
C GLU A 58 5.04 1.79 -7.95
N SER A 59 3.88 2.37 -8.24
CA SER A 59 2.58 1.71 -8.05
C SER A 59 2.46 0.44 -8.91
N SER A 60 2.83 0.52 -10.18
CA SER A 60 2.77 -0.61 -11.10
C SER A 60 3.73 -1.73 -10.69
N ALA A 61 4.96 -1.38 -10.33
CA ALA A 61 5.95 -2.35 -9.88
C ALA A 61 5.53 -3.04 -8.57
N LEU A 62 5.00 -2.26 -7.62
CA LEU A 62 4.49 -2.81 -6.36
C LEU A 62 3.33 -3.78 -6.60
N GLY A 63 2.35 -3.34 -7.38
CA GLY A 63 1.16 -4.15 -7.66
C GLY A 63 1.49 -5.47 -8.33
N GLU A 64 2.34 -5.44 -9.34
CA GLU A 64 2.79 -6.67 -10.03
C GLU A 64 3.55 -7.60 -9.09
N ALA A 65 4.47 -7.07 -8.29
CA ALA A 65 5.22 -7.86 -7.33
C ALA A 65 4.32 -8.51 -6.28
N MET A 66 3.34 -7.76 -5.76
CA MET A 66 2.38 -8.28 -4.80
C MET A 66 1.54 -9.41 -5.40
N MET A 67 1.00 -9.22 -6.61
CA MET A 67 0.19 -10.24 -7.28
C MET A 67 0.99 -11.51 -7.54
N ASN A 68 2.22 -11.39 -8.00
CA ASN A 68 3.09 -12.54 -8.30
C ASN A 68 3.48 -13.30 -7.02
N ALA A 69 3.83 -12.59 -5.97
CA ALA A 69 4.31 -13.21 -4.73
C ALA A 69 3.20 -13.80 -3.87
N LEU A 70 2.00 -13.22 -3.92
CA LEU A 70 0.91 -13.52 -2.98
C LEU A 70 -0.28 -14.22 -3.64
N GLY A 71 -0.23 -14.49 -4.95
CA GLY A 71 -1.18 -15.33 -5.64
C GLY A 71 -2.60 -14.81 -5.66
N GLY A 72 -2.78 -13.52 -5.99
CA GLY A 72 -4.10 -12.90 -6.00
C GLY A 72 -4.90 -13.12 -7.28
N ASP A 73 -6.21 -12.94 -7.18
CA ASP A 73 -7.15 -12.99 -8.31
C ASP A 73 -7.33 -11.60 -8.94
N LYS A 74 -7.20 -10.54 -8.14
CA LYS A 74 -7.37 -9.15 -8.59
C LYS A 74 -6.56 -8.22 -7.71
N LEU A 75 -6.03 -7.17 -8.31
CA LEU A 75 -5.40 -6.05 -7.62
C LEU A 75 -6.37 -4.88 -7.57
N ASN A 76 -6.66 -4.38 -6.36
CA ASN A 76 -7.42 -3.13 -6.20
C ASN A 76 -6.47 -2.00 -5.86
N ILE A 77 -6.57 -0.90 -6.59
CA ILE A 77 -5.77 0.30 -6.37
C ILE A 77 -6.72 1.46 -6.17
N GLY A 78 -6.46 2.32 -5.19
CA GLY A 78 -7.31 3.47 -4.97
C GLY A 78 -6.68 4.50 -4.05
N ALA A 79 -7.10 5.74 -4.22
CA ALA A 79 -6.80 6.86 -3.34
C ALA A 79 -8.13 7.40 -2.83
N ILE A 80 -8.36 7.33 -1.52
CA ILE A 80 -9.62 7.76 -0.90
C ILE A 80 -9.45 9.14 -0.27
N GLY A 81 -8.65 9.23 0.82
CA GLY A 81 -8.29 10.51 1.41
C GLY A 81 -9.39 11.24 2.17
N ASN A 82 -10.52 10.58 2.45
CA ASN A 82 -11.65 11.24 3.13
C ASN A 82 -11.37 11.52 4.61
N MET A 83 -10.57 10.69 5.26
CA MET A 83 -10.19 10.86 6.67
C MET A 83 -8.76 11.37 6.81
N VAL A 84 -7.83 10.85 6.01
CA VAL A 84 -6.43 11.25 5.98
C VAL A 84 -6.17 11.97 4.66
N PRO A 85 -6.03 13.31 4.68
CA PRO A 85 -5.90 14.07 3.43
C PRO A 85 -4.56 13.88 2.71
N GLN A 86 -3.48 13.58 3.44
CA GLN A 86 -2.18 13.33 2.80
C GLN A 86 -2.33 12.24 1.74
N LEU A 87 -1.91 12.52 0.50
CA LEU A 87 -2.05 11.58 -0.62
C LEU A 87 -1.40 10.24 -0.30
N HIS A 88 -2.19 9.19 -0.39
CA HIS A 88 -1.71 7.83 -0.22
C HIS A 88 -2.50 6.89 -1.12
N ILE A 89 -1.80 5.96 -1.75
CA ILE A 89 -2.36 5.07 -2.76
C ILE A 89 -2.38 3.65 -2.20
N HIS A 90 -3.58 3.10 -2.08
CA HIS A 90 -3.80 1.74 -1.60
C HIS A 90 -3.56 0.71 -2.71
N HIS A 91 -2.96 -0.43 -2.34
CA HIS A 91 -2.74 -1.58 -3.23
C HIS A 91 -3.13 -2.82 -2.46
N ILE A 92 -4.22 -3.46 -2.84
CA ILE A 92 -4.77 -4.61 -2.13
C ILE A 92 -4.83 -5.82 -3.06
N VAL A 93 -4.22 -6.91 -2.66
CA VAL A 93 -4.36 -8.19 -3.36
C VAL A 93 -5.66 -8.83 -2.90
N ARG A 94 -6.58 -9.02 -3.85
CA ARG A 94 -7.89 -9.60 -3.58
C ARG A 94 -7.93 -11.07 -4.03
N LYS A 95 -8.68 -11.84 -3.26
CA LYS A 95 -8.97 -13.25 -3.58
C LYS A 95 -10.46 -13.47 -3.54
N THR A 96 -10.96 -14.37 -4.38
CA THR A 96 -12.40 -14.67 -4.46
C THR A 96 -12.95 -15.29 -3.16
N ASP A 97 -12.06 -15.76 -2.28
CA ASP A 97 -12.42 -16.30 -0.97
C ASP A 97 -12.03 -15.38 0.20
N ASP A 98 -11.67 -14.12 -0.06
CA ASP A 98 -11.32 -13.19 1.01
C ASP A 98 -12.54 -12.74 1.83
N ALA A 99 -12.29 -11.99 2.91
CA ALA A 99 -13.29 -11.68 3.93
C ALA A 99 -14.51 -10.90 3.42
N CYS A 100 -14.43 -10.22 2.27
CA CYS A 100 -15.53 -9.39 1.78
C CYS A 100 -15.74 -9.45 0.24
N TRP A 101 -15.05 -10.36 -0.47
CA TRP A 101 -15.19 -10.44 -1.92
C TRP A 101 -16.68 -10.60 -2.34
N PRO A 102 -17.17 -9.93 -3.39
CA PRO A 102 -16.45 -9.01 -4.29
C PRO A 102 -16.50 -7.54 -3.87
N ALA A 103 -16.94 -7.24 -2.67
CA ALA A 103 -17.05 -5.85 -2.18
C ALA A 103 -15.66 -5.20 -2.04
N PRO A 104 -15.56 -3.86 -2.23
CA PRO A 104 -14.34 -3.15 -1.88
C PRO A 104 -14.01 -3.32 -0.40
N VAL A 105 -12.71 -3.24 -0.05
CA VAL A 105 -12.26 -3.49 1.32
C VAL A 105 -12.57 -2.34 2.29
N TRP A 106 -12.64 -1.09 1.78
CA TRP A 106 -12.84 0.08 2.63
C TRP A 106 -14.20 0.06 3.30
N GLY A 107 -14.21 0.01 4.64
CA GLY A 107 -15.44 -0.02 5.43
C GLY A 107 -16.20 -1.34 5.43
N ALA A 108 -15.66 -2.39 4.83
CA ALA A 108 -16.34 -3.68 4.71
C ALA A 108 -16.26 -4.53 5.97
N VAL A 109 -15.07 -4.64 6.57
CA VAL A 109 -14.83 -5.44 7.78
C VAL A 109 -13.84 -4.73 8.68
N SER A 110 -13.89 -5.03 9.99
CA SER A 110 -12.93 -4.50 10.95
C SER A 110 -11.54 -5.10 10.72
N ALA A 111 -10.49 -4.30 10.85
CA ALA A 111 -9.13 -4.75 10.71
C ALA A 111 -8.74 -5.77 11.78
N LYS A 112 -7.90 -6.71 11.40
CA LYS A 112 -7.30 -7.69 12.32
C LYS A 112 -5.78 -7.53 12.28
N PRO A 113 -5.14 -7.13 13.39
CA PRO A 113 -3.70 -6.92 13.40
C PRO A 113 -2.91 -8.18 13.04
N TYR A 114 -1.75 -8.00 12.42
CA TYR A 114 -0.80 -9.08 12.22
C TYR A 114 -0.25 -9.55 13.57
N SER A 115 -0.09 -10.88 13.73
CA SER A 115 0.77 -11.43 14.76
C SER A 115 2.22 -11.05 14.47
N ASN A 116 3.09 -11.08 15.48
CA ASN A 116 4.51 -10.79 15.28
C ASN A 116 5.15 -11.74 14.25
N GLU A 117 4.76 -13.01 14.28
CA GLU A 117 5.27 -14.02 13.34
C GLU A 117 4.82 -13.74 11.90
N ASP A 118 3.54 -13.49 11.69
CA ASP A 118 2.99 -13.22 10.36
C ASP A 118 3.52 -11.89 9.80
N LEU A 119 3.71 -10.89 10.66
CA LEU A 119 4.31 -9.62 10.27
C LEU A 119 5.73 -9.81 9.74
N LYS A 120 6.54 -10.62 10.42
CA LYS A 120 7.91 -10.93 9.96
C LYS A 120 7.90 -11.60 8.59
N LYS A 121 6.97 -12.54 8.38
CA LYS A 121 6.84 -13.27 7.11
C LYS A 121 6.48 -12.33 5.96
N ILE A 122 5.44 -11.51 6.13
CA ILE A 122 4.98 -10.60 5.07
C ILE A 122 6.03 -9.51 4.79
N LYS A 123 6.68 -8.97 5.81
CA LYS A 123 7.76 -8.00 5.62
C LYS A 123 8.91 -8.57 4.81
N LYS A 124 9.29 -9.82 5.08
CA LYS A 124 10.36 -10.51 4.35
C LYS A 124 10.00 -10.66 2.87
N ILE A 125 8.75 -11.01 2.58
CA ILE A 125 8.27 -11.12 1.19
C ILE A 125 8.37 -9.77 0.49
N ILE A 126 7.84 -8.70 1.10
CA ILE A 126 7.79 -7.38 0.49
C ILE A 126 9.19 -6.80 0.28
N THR A 127 10.07 -6.90 1.28
CA THR A 127 11.44 -6.40 1.16
C THR A 127 12.29 -7.21 0.19
N GLY A 128 11.84 -8.39 -0.19
CA GLY A 128 12.46 -9.24 -1.21
C GLY A 128 12.03 -8.92 -2.65
N PHE A 129 11.15 -7.95 -2.86
CA PHE A 129 10.72 -7.56 -4.21
C PHE A 129 11.89 -6.93 -4.98
N THR A 130 12.37 -7.62 -6.01
CA THR A 130 13.51 -7.15 -6.80
C THR A 130 13.14 -6.07 -7.80
N SER A 131 11.87 -5.95 -8.16
CA SER A 131 11.36 -4.94 -9.10
C SER A 131 11.19 -3.55 -8.44
N LEU A 132 11.29 -3.44 -7.11
CA LEU A 132 11.21 -2.19 -6.38
C LEU A 132 12.59 -1.79 -5.90
N PRO A 133 13.17 -0.68 -6.40
CA PRO A 133 14.44 -0.19 -5.91
C PRO A 133 14.28 0.45 -4.52
N ILE A 134 14.38 -0.37 -3.50
CA ILE A 134 14.34 0.06 -2.10
C ILE A 134 15.62 0.80 -1.77
N GLN A 135 15.48 1.98 -1.16
CA GLN A 135 16.60 2.82 -0.76
C GLN A 135 16.99 2.61 0.72
#